data_0f4ca24a235acdd9dd38e4904fc17fa2
#
_entry.id   0f4ca24a235acdd9dd38e4904fc17fa2
#
_cell.length_a   1.000
_cell.length_b   1.000
_cell.length_c   1.000
_cell.angle_alpha   90.00
_cell.angle_beta   90.00
_cell.angle_gamma   90.00
#
_symmetry.space_group_name_H-M   'P 1'
#
loop_
_entity.id
_entity.type
_entity.pdbx_description
1 polymer ?
#
loop_
_entity_poly.entity_id
_entity_poly.type
_entity_poly.pdbx_seq_one_letter_code
_entity_poly.pdbx_strand_id
1 'polypeptide(L)'
;MNRYGLSTIGADNLEEVVGKKCYKLLQSKDAPCEFCTNNLLQKDSFYTWKHYNNKLDEYFIISDKLIELEGRKLRLEIAVNITKNEIEKQKLKFELSKEHTLVKCVQTLAEYNDIEVAINKLLNIIAEFYKGERAYIFEIDHIQQIVSNTYEWCTKGSSTEINNIQDIPLCSIERWMREFKIKGGFYLTSVGKTVEKESLEYEILINQGIESLVAAPLVENNEIVGFIGVDNPSANMNDLTLLKSVTFFVVDDIRKRKLMTRLEEMSFTDILTGLNNRNKYIKTLEEIERTSPKALGIVYVDLNGLKIMNDTQGHTYGDKMLKHISQILLDIFKSDVFRIGGDEFVVLCRNIKKDKFESSIVNFRKIMELDKEISVSIGSVWNTGEILIDEQIAYAEKLMYIEKKEYHKRVKNQLF
;
A
#
# COMPACT_ATOMS: atom_id res chain seq x y z
N MET A 1 40.97 -46.47 -6.33
CA MET A 1 40.45 -45.15 -6.77
C MET A 1 40.59 -45.03 -8.26
N ASN A 2 39.64 -44.47 -9.01
CA ASN A 2 39.74 -44.24 -10.43
C ASN A 2 40.50 -42.93 -10.76
N ARG A 3 40.80 -42.66 -12.06
CA ARG A 3 41.52 -41.44 -12.47
C ARG A 3 40.83 -40.15 -12.03
N TYR A 4 39.51 -40.10 -12.10
CA TYR A 4 38.73 -38.92 -11.63
C TYR A 4 38.93 -38.68 -10.15
N GLY A 5 38.82 -39.71 -9.31
CA GLY A 5 39.06 -39.60 -7.88
C GLY A 5 40.50 -39.21 -7.52
N LEU A 6 41.49 -39.64 -8.29
CA LEU A 6 42.87 -39.19 -8.10
C LEU A 6 43.01 -37.69 -8.40
N SER A 7 42.50 -37.24 -9.55
CA SER A 7 42.57 -35.81 -9.94
C SER A 7 41.83 -34.90 -8.95
N THR A 8 40.69 -35.35 -8.41
CA THR A 8 39.90 -34.60 -7.42
C THR A 8 40.68 -34.32 -6.14
N ILE A 9 41.59 -35.21 -5.73
CA ILE A 9 42.40 -35.02 -4.52
C ILE A 9 43.81 -34.49 -4.81
N GLY A 10 44.13 -34.23 -6.09
CA GLY A 10 45.43 -33.72 -6.52
C GLY A 10 46.55 -34.78 -6.46
N ALA A 11 46.22 -36.07 -6.63
CA ALA A 11 47.19 -37.15 -6.68
C ALA A 11 47.44 -37.59 -8.15
N ASP A 12 48.70 -37.80 -8.49
CA ASP A 12 49.09 -38.18 -9.87
C ASP A 12 48.90 -39.67 -10.14
N ASN A 13 49.06 -40.51 -9.14
CA ASN A 13 48.99 -41.95 -9.26
C ASN A 13 48.39 -42.65 -8.03
N LEU A 14 48.11 -43.98 -8.18
CA LEU A 14 47.53 -44.79 -7.13
C LEU A 14 48.49 -45.02 -5.94
N GLU A 15 49.80 -45.02 -6.17
CA GLU A 15 50.80 -45.30 -5.15
C GLU A 15 50.78 -44.21 -4.05
N GLU A 16 50.41 -42.99 -4.43
CA GLU A 16 50.30 -41.87 -3.49
C GLU A 16 49.12 -42.01 -2.53
N VAL A 17 48.12 -42.80 -2.83
CA VAL A 17 46.90 -42.92 -2.05
C VAL A 17 46.69 -44.26 -1.36
N VAL A 18 47.36 -45.31 -1.87
CA VAL A 18 47.29 -46.66 -1.31
C VAL A 18 47.78 -46.69 0.14
N GLY A 19 47.01 -47.32 1.04
CA GLY A 19 47.30 -47.40 2.47
C GLY A 19 46.95 -46.18 3.27
N LYS A 20 46.64 -45.04 2.64
CA LYS A 20 46.22 -43.84 3.36
C LYS A 20 44.73 -43.91 3.74
N LYS A 21 44.37 -43.27 4.87
CA LYS A 21 43.01 -43.24 5.37
C LYS A 21 42.13 -42.17 4.66
N CYS A 22 40.91 -42.52 4.35
CA CYS A 22 39.97 -41.65 3.60
C CYS A 22 39.77 -40.30 4.29
N TYR A 23 39.67 -40.26 5.59
CA TYR A 23 39.48 -39.01 6.38
C TYR A 23 40.69 -38.07 6.25
N LYS A 24 41.91 -38.59 6.03
CA LYS A 24 43.11 -37.78 5.76
C LYS A 24 43.12 -37.25 4.35
N LEU A 25 42.79 -38.11 3.37
CA LEU A 25 42.83 -37.76 1.94
C LEU A 25 41.72 -36.82 1.52
N LEU A 26 40.46 -37.14 1.91
CA LEU A 26 39.27 -36.50 1.42
C LEU A 26 38.73 -35.39 2.32
N GLN A 27 39.09 -35.40 3.61
CA GLN A 27 38.50 -34.50 4.59
C GLN A 27 39.55 -33.68 5.38
N SER A 28 40.85 -33.92 5.14
CA SER A 28 41.96 -33.29 5.89
C SER A 28 41.82 -33.42 7.40
N LYS A 29 41.32 -34.58 7.89
CA LYS A 29 41.13 -34.89 9.33
C LYS A 29 42.13 -35.90 9.82
N ASP A 30 42.50 -35.86 11.06
CA ASP A 30 43.40 -36.82 11.71
C ASP A 30 42.69 -38.02 12.35
N ALA A 31 41.36 -37.96 12.47
CA ALA A 31 40.52 -39.01 13.03
C ALA A 31 39.36 -39.33 12.07
N PRO A 32 38.67 -40.50 12.20
CA PRO A 32 37.48 -40.85 11.42
C PRO A 32 36.41 -39.76 11.53
N CYS A 33 35.71 -39.50 10.42
CA CYS A 33 34.64 -38.48 10.37
C CYS A 33 33.48 -38.86 11.27
N GLU A 34 32.82 -37.89 11.88
CA GLU A 34 31.62 -38.08 12.70
C GLU A 34 30.48 -38.71 11.91
N PHE A 35 30.42 -38.40 10.59
CA PHE A 35 29.45 -38.92 9.60
C PHE A 35 29.92 -40.22 8.94
N CYS A 36 30.90 -40.96 9.48
CA CYS A 36 31.43 -42.17 8.88
C CYS A 36 30.35 -43.26 8.81
N THR A 37 30.10 -43.78 7.61
CA THR A 37 29.05 -44.76 7.34
C THR A 37 29.51 -46.23 7.55
N ASN A 38 30.75 -46.48 7.95
CA ASN A 38 31.28 -47.83 8.10
C ASN A 38 30.44 -48.78 8.96
N ASN A 39 29.80 -48.26 10.01
CA ASN A 39 28.94 -49.05 10.91
C ASN A 39 27.52 -49.32 10.32
N LEU A 40 27.17 -48.66 9.21
CA LEU A 40 25.88 -48.75 8.54
C LEU A 40 25.91 -49.68 7.33
N LEU A 41 27.13 -50.15 6.93
CA LEU A 41 27.29 -50.89 5.68
C LEU A 41 26.85 -52.34 5.79
N GLN A 42 26.15 -52.82 4.77
CA GLN A 42 25.68 -54.21 4.62
C GLN A 42 26.29 -54.87 3.37
N LYS A 43 26.33 -56.19 3.34
CA LYS A 43 26.85 -56.94 2.18
C LYS A 43 25.90 -56.94 1.00
N ASP A 44 24.58 -56.88 1.25
CA ASP A 44 23.57 -57.15 0.24
C ASP A 44 22.94 -55.87 -0.38
N SER A 45 23.19 -54.69 0.22
CA SER A 45 22.61 -53.42 -0.23
C SER A 45 23.64 -52.28 -0.19
N PHE A 46 23.44 -51.31 -1.08
CA PHE A 46 24.14 -50.03 -0.99
C PHE A 46 23.47 -49.12 0.01
N TYR A 47 24.26 -48.46 0.86
CA TYR A 47 23.86 -47.34 1.66
C TYR A 47 24.15 -46.05 0.89
N THR A 48 23.12 -45.34 0.41
CA THR A 48 23.25 -44.15 -0.41
C THR A 48 22.91 -42.91 0.39
N TRP A 49 23.77 -41.93 0.39
CA TRP A 49 23.64 -40.68 1.12
C TRP A 49 24.25 -39.53 0.34
N LYS A 50 23.86 -38.30 0.74
CA LYS A 50 24.34 -37.06 0.16
C LYS A 50 25.35 -36.43 1.08
N HIS A 51 26.48 -35.96 0.55
CA HIS A 51 27.54 -35.34 1.33
C HIS A 51 28.04 -34.08 0.62
N TYR A 52 28.22 -33.01 1.40
CA TYR A 52 28.95 -31.83 0.99
C TYR A 52 30.36 -31.91 1.56
N ASN A 53 31.34 -31.90 0.68
CA ASN A 53 32.74 -31.97 1.05
C ASN A 53 33.33 -30.57 1.15
N ASN A 54 33.55 -30.10 2.38
CA ASN A 54 34.10 -28.77 2.65
C ASN A 54 35.51 -28.51 2.08
N LYS A 55 36.33 -29.56 1.93
CA LYS A 55 37.69 -29.45 1.36
C LYS A 55 37.65 -29.22 -0.14
N LEU A 56 36.73 -29.86 -0.82
CA LEU A 56 36.59 -29.82 -2.30
C LEU A 56 35.60 -28.75 -2.72
N ASP A 57 34.77 -28.23 -1.82
CA ASP A 57 33.63 -27.33 -2.08
C ASP A 57 32.62 -27.95 -3.05
N GLU A 58 32.37 -29.27 -2.90
CA GLU A 58 31.58 -30.07 -3.83
C GLU A 58 30.52 -30.93 -3.12
N TYR A 59 29.41 -31.18 -3.81
CA TYR A 59 28.35 -32.10 -3.40
C TYR A 59 28.50 -33.44 -4.08
N PHE A 60 28.39 -34.52 -3.30
CA PHE A 60 28.44 -35.90 -3.79
C PHE A 60 27.21 -36.69 -3.38
N ILE A 61 26.72 -37.56 -4.24
CA ILE A 61 25.95 -38.74 -3.86
C ILE A 61 26.94 -39.85 -3.68
N ILE A 62 27.04 -40.42 -2.48
CA ILE A 62 27.94 -41.49 -2.12
C ILE A 62 27.11 -42.75 -1.91
N SER A 63 27.46 -43.83 -2.61
CA SER A 63 26.88 -45.13 -2.43
C SER A 63 27.95 -46.11 -1.93
N ASP A 64 27.75 -46.54 -0.69
CA ASP A 64 28.68 -47.40 0.03
C ASP A 64 28.14 -48.79 0.21
N LYS A 65 28.99 -49.81 0.05
CA LYS A 65 28.64 -51.23 0.26
C LYS A 65 29.79 -51.96 0.93
N LEU A 66 29.48 -52.92 1.78
CA LEU A 66 30.46 -53.86 2.28
C LEU A 66 30.64 -54.96 1.25
N ILE A 67 31.87 -55.21 0.85
CA ILE A 67 32.27 -56.34 -0.03
C ILE A 67 33.26 -57.23 0.68
N GLU A 68 33.35 -58.50 0.26
CA GLU A 68 34.36 -59.44 0.74
C GLU A 68 35.22 -59.90 -0.42
N LEU A 69 36.54 -59.70 -0.29
CA LEU A 69 37.50 -60.10 -1.29
C LEU A 69 38.66 -60.80 -0.59
N GLU A 70 38.98 -62.01 -1.01
CA GLU A 70 40.06 -62.83 -0.42
C GLU A 70 39.97 -62.94 1.11
N GLY A 71 38.77 -63.12 1.66
CA GLY A 71 38.53 -63.24 3.08
C GLY A 71 38.62 -61.91 3.88
N ARG A 72 38.83 -60.77 3.21
CA ARG A 72 38.91 -59.45 3.82
C ARG A 72 37.64 -58.66 3.58
N LYS A 73 37.11 -58.02 4.63
CA LYS A 73 35.99 -57.09 4.49
C LYS A 73 36.51 -55.75 4.02
N LEU A 74 35.98 -55.26 2.91
CA LEU A 74 36.32 -54.00 2.25
C LEU A 74 35.09 -53.15 2.05
N ARG A 75 35.25 -51.82 2.09
CA ARG A 75 34.24 -50.87 1.70
C ARG A 75 34.42 -50.54 0.20
N LEU A 76 33.35 -50.77 -0.55
CA LEU A 76 33.23 -50.23 -1.90
C LEU A 76 32.46 -48.91 -1.82
N GLU A 77 33.06 -47.82 -2.27
CA GLU A 77 32.45 -46.50 -2.32
C GLU A 77 32.39 -46.02 -3.79
N ILE A 78 31.19 -45.60 -4.20
CA ILE A 78 30.94 -44.92 -5.46
C ILE A 78 30.46 -43.51 -5.15
N ALA A 79 31.28 -42.51 -5.50
CA ALA A 79 30.96 -41.10 -5.30
C ALA A 79 30.67 -40.46 -6.65
N VAL A 80 29.50 -39.86 -6.79
CA VAL A 80 29.08 -39.13 -8.00
C VAL A 80 28.97 -37.65 -7.63
N ASN A 81 29.74 -36.81 -8.31
CA ASN A 81 29.69 -35.37 -8.15
C ASN A 81 28.37 -34.83 -8.70
N ILE A 82 27.58 -34.16 -7.83
CA ILE A 82 26.29 -33.57 -8.16
C ILE A 82 26.27 -32.06 -7.92
N THR A 83 27.43 -31.42 -7.76
CA THR A 83 27.56 -29.99 -7.43
C THR A 83 26.77 -29.12 -8.38
N LYS A 84 26.93 -29.34 -9.71
CA LYS A 84 26.19 -28.58 -10.72
C LYS A 84 24.67 -28.71 -10.55
N ASN A 85 24.18 -29.93 -10.34
CA ASN A 85 22.75 -30.18 -10.18
C ASN A 85 22.19 -29.52 -8.90
N GLU A 86 22.97 -29.52 -7.80
CA GLU A 86 22.55 -28.89 -6.56
C GLU A 86 22.53 -27.36 -6.66
N ILE A 87 23.53 -26.77 -7.32
CA ILE A 87 23.55 -25.31 -7.57
C ILE A 87 22.35 -24.92 -8.45
N GLU A 88 22.10 -25.64 -9.53
CA GLU A 88 20.94 -25.40 -10.41
C GLU A 88 19.61 -25.55 -9.65
N LYS A 89 19.50 -26.58 -8.81
CA LYS A 89 18.31 -26.81 -7.99
C LYS A 89 18.08 -25.68 -6.96
N GLN A 90 19.15 -25.20 -6.33
CA GLN A 90 19.05 -24.07 -5.38
C GLN A 90 18.64 -22.79 -6.11
N LYS A 91 19.25 -22.53 -7.27
CA LYS A 91 18.88 -21.38 -8.12
C LYS A 91 17.41 -21.44 -8.53
N LEU A 92 16.93 -22.59 -9.01
CA LEU A 92 15.54 -22.76 -9.42
C LEU A 92 14.56 -22.57 -8.25
N LYS A 93 14.91 -23.08 -7.06
CA LYS A 93 14.09 -22.85 -5.85
C LYS A 93 14.02 -21.38 -5.48
N PHE A 94 15.12 -20.67 -5.60
CA PHE A 94 15.15 -19.23 -5.34
C PHE A 94 14.28 -18.46 -6.33
N GLU A 95 14.41 -18.74 -7.64
CA GLU A 95 13.57 -18.11 -8.67
C GLU A 95 12.07 -18.39 -8.44
N LEU A 96 11.72 -19.65 -8.13
CA LEU A 96 10.33 -20.01 -7.82
C LEU A 96 9.79 -19.27 -6.58
N SER A 97 10.61 -19.13 -5.55
CA SER A 97 10.24 -18.38 -4.34
C SER A 97 9.99 -16.90 -4.65
N LYS A 98 10.83 -16.31 -5.50
CA LYS A 98 10.70 -14.92 -5.96
C LYS A 98 9.42 -14.71 -6.77
N GLU A 99 9.16 -15.59 -7.75
CA GLU A 99 7.92 -15.53 -8.54
C GLU A 99 6.66 -15.68 -7.66
N HIS A 100 6.67 -16.62 -6.73
CA HIS A 100 5.57 -16.80 -5.78
C HIS A 100 5.33 -15.54 -4.93
N THR A 101 6.41 -14.90 -4.48
CA THR A 101 6.32 -13.65 -3.72
C THR A 101 5.74 -12.51 -4.57
N LEU A 102 6.17 -12.40 -5.84
CA LEU A 102 5.61 -11.40 -6.76
C LEU A 102 4.10 -11.61 -6.98
N VAL A 103 3.67 -12.85 -7.21
CA VAL A 103 2.24 -13.18 -7.35
C VAL A 103 1.45 -12.79 -6.11
N LYS A 104 1.97 -13.08 -4.91
CA LYS A 104 1.34 -12.64 -3.66
C LYS A 104 1.20 -11.12 -3.57
N CYS A 105 2.24 -10.36 -3.96
CA CYS A 105 2.19 -8.90 -3.98
C CYS A 105 1.07 -8.39 -4.89
N VAL A 106 0.97 -8.93 -6.12
CA VAL A 106 -0.06 -8.52 -7.10
C VAL A 106 -1.47 -8.90 -6.61
N GLN A 107 -1.65 -10.10 -6.05
CA GLN A 107 -2.92 -10.54 -5.48
C GLN A 107 -3.36 -9.63 -4.34
N THR A 108 -2.43 -9.25 -3.45
CA THR A 108 -2.71 -8.35 -2.33
C THR A 108 -3.21 -6.98 -2.80
N LEU A 109 -2.60 -6.39 -3.83
CA LEU A 109 -3.07 -5.13 -4.41
C LEU A 109 -4.48 -5.25 -5.01
N ALA A 110 -4.83 -6.40 -5.58
CA ALA A 110 -6.14 -6.64 -6.19
C ALA A 110 -7.24 -6.98 -5.16
N GLU A 111 -6.89 -7.57 -4.02
CA GLU A 111 -7.83 -8.06 -3.01
C GLU A 111 -8.42 -6.94 -2.13
N TYR A 112 -7.59 -5.93 -1.81
CA TYR A 112 -7.98 -4.87 -0.87
C TYR A 112 -8.37 -3.58 -1.60
N ASN A 113 -9.58 -3.07 -1.34
CA ASN A 113 -10.05 -1.81 -1.88
C ASN A 113 -9.37 -0.58 -1.24
N ASP A 114 -9.06 -0.66 0.05
CA ASP A 114 -8.32 0.37 0.76
C ASP A 114 -6.84 0.32 0.40
N ILE A 115 -6.31 1.46 -0.10
CA ILE A 115 -4.93 1.56 -0.57
C ILE A 115 -3.93 1.39 0.57
N GLU A 116 -4.22 1.96 1.74
CA GLU A 116 -3.32 1.92 2.88
C GLU A 116 -3.16 0.48 3.39
N VAL A 117 -4.28 -0.26 3.49
CA VAL A 117 -4.28 -1.67 3.86
C VAL A 117 -3.55 -2.53 2.82
N ALA A 118 -3.81 -2.30 1.52
CA ALA A 118 -3.19 -3.04 0.42
C ALA A 118 -1.67 -2.86 0.41
N ILE A 119 -1.20 -1.60 0.47
CA ILE A 119 0.23 -1.28 0.44
C ILE A 119 0.94 -1.78 1.70
N ASN A 120 0.36 -1.61 2.89
CA ASN A 120 0.98 -2.11 4.12
C ASN A 120 1.16 -3.63 4.12
N LYS A 121 0.18 -4.38 3.60
CA LYS A 121 0.31 -5.83 3.43
C LYS A 121 1.36 -6.21 2.38
N LEU A 122 1.43 -5.48 1.27
CA LEU A 122 2.46 -5.66 0.26
C LEU A 122 3.86 -5.41 0.84
N LEU A 123 4.05 -4.33 1.60
CA LEU A 123 5.31 -4.01 2.27
C LEU A 123 5.73 -5.11 3.26
N ASN A 124 4.78 -5.69 4.01
CA ASN A 124 5.05 -6.85 4.85
C ASN A 124 5.61 -8.04 4.04
N ILE A 125 4.97 -8.39 2.91
CA ILE A 125 5.42 -9.51 2.05
C ILE A 125 6.84 -9.26 1.53
N ILE A 126 7.14 -8.03 1.14
CA ILE A 126 8.47 -7.63 0.66
C ILE A 126 9.50 -7.70 1.80
N ALA A 127 9.18 -7.17 2.97
CA ALA A 127 10.04 -7.23 4.13
C ALA A 127 10.35 -8.68 4.54
N GLU A 128 9.37 -9.58 4.51
CA GLU A 128 9.57 -11.01 4.76
C GLU A 128 10.53 -11.66 3.75
N PHE A 129 10.42 -11.32 2.45
CA PHE A 129 11.32 -11.84 1.41
C PHE A 129 12.78 -11.43 1.63
N TYR A 130 13.01 -10.16 1.99
CA TYR A 130 14.35 -9.64 2.27
C TYR A 130 14.79 -9.88 3.71
N LYS A 131 13.91 -10.35 4.59
CA LYS A 131 14.10 -10.43 6.06
C LYS A 131 14.59 -9.10 6.62
N GLY A 132 13.95 -8.02 6.20
CA GLY A 132 14.26 -6.65 6.60
C GLY A 132 13.47 -6.22 7.83
N GLU A 133 13.91 -5.14 8.44
CA GLU A 133 13.29 -4.56 9.65
C GLU A 133 12.16 -3.60 9.31
N ARG A 134 12.30 -2.83 8.24
CA ARG A 134 11.31 -1.91 7.68
C ARG A 134 11.21 -2.06 6.17
N ALA A 135 10.01 -1.87 5.64
CA ALA A 135 9.76 -1.68 4.22
C ALA A 135 8.90 -0.43 4.03
N TYR A 136 9.18 0.37 3.03
CA TYR A 136 8.58 1.69 2.87
C TYR A 136 8.41 2.11 1.43
N ILE A 137 7.51 3.09 1.22
CA ILE A 137 7.37 3.82 -0.03
C ILE A 137 7.51 5.31 0.27
N PHE A 138 8.37 5.97 -0.51
CA PHE A 138 8.49 7.42 -0.54
C PHE A 138 7.92 7.95 -1.85
N GLU A 139 7.18 9.05 -1.78
CA GLU A 139 6.73 9.83 -2.94
C GLU A 139 7.56 11.13 -3.07
N ILE A 140 7.78 11.56 -4.31
CA ILE A 140 8.56 12.75 -4.65
C ILE A 140 7.60 13.81 -5.20
N ASP A 141 7.61 14.99 -4.59
CA ASP A 141 7.00 16.20 -5.16
C ASP A 141 8.06 17.01 -5.90
N HIS A 142 8.07 16.93 -7.23
CA HIS A 142 9.00 17.65 -8.08
C HIS A 142 8.74 19.16 -8.14
N ILE A 143 7.52 19.62 -7.79
CA ILE A 143 7.18 21.05 -7.77
C ILE A 143 7.78 21.68 -6.51
N GLN A 144 7.56 21.05 -5.36
CA GLN A 144 8.08 21.52 -4.08
C GLN A 144 9.52 21.08 -3.81
N GLN A 145 10.08 20.20 -4.63
CA GLN A 145 11.42 19.62 -4.47
C GLN A 145 11.61 18.91 -3.11
N ILE A 146 10.62 18.14 -2.70
CA ILE A 146 10.60 17.37 -1.45
C ILE A 146 10.32 15.90 -1.70
N VAL A 147 10.66 15.08 -0.72
CA VAL A 147 10.37 13.64 -0.66
C VAL A 147 9.82 13.29 0.71
N SER A 148 8.75 12.50 0.75
CA SER A 148 8.04 12.14 1.98
C SER A 148 7.76 10.64 2.05
N ASN A 149 7.88 10.06 3.24
CA ASN A 149 7.50 8.68 3.52
C ASN A 149 5.98 8.57 3.57
N THR A 150 5.36 7.94 2.57
CA THR A 150 3.90 7.84 2.45
C THR A 150 3.34 6.54 3.00
N TYR A 151 4.12 5.44 2.94
CA TYR A 151 3.72 4.14 3.47
C TYR A 151 4.91 3.46 4.13
N GLU A 152 4.68 2.86 5.30
CA GLU A 152 5.71 2.16 6.05
C GLU A 152 5.15 0.95 6.78
N TRP A 153 5.87 -0.15 6.68
CA TRP A 153 5.67 -1.34 7.50
C TRP A 153 6.92 -1.63 8.30
N CYS A 154 6.76 -1.96 9.59
CA CYS A 154 7.86 -2.29 10.51
C CYS A 154 7.66 -3.65 11.15
N THR A 155 8.76 -4.39 11.38
CA THR A 155 8.74 -5.60 12.17
C THR A 155 8.51 -5.30 13.65
N LYS A 156 8.05 -6.29 14.42
CA LYS A 156 7.88 -6.12 15.87
C LYS A 156 9.23 -5.81 16.53
N GLY A 157 9.32 -4.64 17.14
CA GLY A 157 10.53 -4.16 17.83
C GLY A 157 11.26 -3.02 17.13
N SER A 158 10.94 -2.73 15.86
CA SER A 158 11.44 -1.54 15.16
C SER A 158 10.46 -0.38 15.30
N SER A 159 10.97 0.84 15.46
CA SER A 159 10.16 2.07 15.50
C SER A 159 9.71 2.47 14.10
N THR A 160 8.50 3.05 14.02
CA THR A 160 8.05 3.72 12.80
C THR A 160 8.71 5.08 12.67
N GLU A 161 9.12 5.44 11.45
CA GLU A 161 9.72 6.72 11.11
C GLU A 161 8.84 7.55 10.15
N ILE A 162 7.66 7.05 9.80
CA ILE A 162 6.77 7.70 8.82
C ILE A 162 6.47 9.16 9.15
N ASN A 163 6.30 9.51 10.43
CA ASN A 163 6.02 10.88 10.86
C ASN A 163 7.28 11.75 10.98
N ASN A 164 8.45 11.15 11.06
CA ASN A 164 9.72 11.85 11.24
C ASN A 164 10.38 12.20 9.90
N ILE A 165 9.98 11.52 8.82
CA ILE A 165 10.57 11.65 7.49
C ILE A 165 9.51 12.18 6.52
N GLN A 166 9.14 13.44 6.73
CA GLN A 166 8.22 14.19 5.89
C GLN A 166 8.90 15.41 5.33
N ASP A 167 8.58 15.79 4.10
CA ASP A 167 9.01 17.00 3.43
C ASP A 167 10.55 17.21 3.39
N ILE A 168 11.29 16.10 3.26
CA ILE A 168 12.76 16.14 3.19
C ILE A 168 13.17 16.75 1.85
N PRO A 169 14.15 17.66 1.80
CA PRO A 169 14.66 18.21 0.55
C PRO A 169 15.13 17.12 -0.41
N LEU A 170 14.70 17.15 -1.67
CA LEU A 170 15.05 16.17 -2.70
C LEU A 170 16.55 16.02 -2.91
N CYS A 171 17.32 17.09 -2.68
CA CYS A 171 18.79 17.05 -2.75
C CYS A 171 19.43 16.09 -1.73
N SER A 172 18.74 15.74 -0.64
CA SER A 172 19.23 14.78 0.36
C SER A 172 19.39 13.37 -0.20
N ILE A 173 18.66 13.03 -1.27
CA ILE A 173 18.70 11.73 -1.94
C ILE A 173 19.28 11.81 -3.36
N GLU A 174 20.10 12.82 -3.67
CA GLU A 174 20.66 13.02 -5.02
C GLU A 174 21.48 11.81 -5.51
N ARG A 175 22.23 11.16 -4.61
CA ARG A 175 22.95 9.92 -4.92
C ARG A 175 21.97 8.81 -5.32
N TRP A 176 20.85 8.66 -4.60
CA TRP A 176 19.82 7.66 -4.90
C TRP A 176 19.22 7.92 -6.29
N MET A 177 18.87 9.18 -6.58
CA MET A 177 18.31 9.55 -7.88
C MET A 177 19.25 9.22 -9.04
N ARG A 178 20.56 9.39 -8.84
CA ARG A 178 21.58 9.00 -9.81
C ARG A 178 21.66 7.47 -9.97
N GLU A 179 21.71 6.72 -8.85
CA GLU A 179 21.73 5.25 -8.87
C GLU A 179 20.47 4.68 -9.53
N PHE A 180 19.30 5.24 -9.24
CA PHE A 180 18.04 4.84 -9.87
C PHE A 180 18.06 5.05 -11.39
N LYS A 181 18.55 6.19 -11.87
CA LYS A 181 18.66 6.48 -13.31
C LYS A 181 19.63 5.53 -14.04
N ILE A 182 20.75 5.21 -13.41
CA ILE A 182 21.81 4.41 -14.05
C ILE A 182 21.53 2.92 -13.95
N LYS A 183 21.11 2.42 -12.77
CA LYS A 183 21.00 0.99 -12.46
C LYS A 183 19.56 0.50 -12.30
N GLY A 184 18.59 1.42 -12.23
CA GLY A 184 17.19 1.09 -11.98
C GLY A 184 16.96 0.53 -10.57
N GLY A 185 17.78 0.92 -9.60
CA GLY A 185 17.77 0.47 -8.21
C GLY A 185 19.17 0.17 -7.69
N PHE A 186 19.33 0.09 -6.39
CA PHE A 186 20.61 -0.20 -5.76
C PHE A 186 20.43 -0.89 -4.41
N TYR A 187 21.54 -1.41 -3.89
CA TYR A 187 21.65 -1.87 -2.51
C TYR A 187 22.91 -1.32 -1.84
N LEU A 188 22.84 -1.13 -0.54
CA LEU A 188 23.97 -0.76 0.31
C LEU A 188 24.19 -1.88 1.33
N THR A 189 25.36 -2.50 1.28
CA THR A 189 25.75 -3.53 2.26
C THR A 189 26.26 -2.94 3.57
N SER A 190 26.69 -1.68 3.55
CA SER A 190 27.13 -0.94 4.73
C SER A 190 27.05 0.57 4.46
N VAL A 191 26.16 1.25 5.15
CA VAL A 191 26.02 2.71 5.09
C VAL A 191 27.32 3.37 5.52
N GLY A 192 27.90 2.97 6.64
CA GLY A 192 29.11 3.58 7.19
C GLY A 192 30.38 3.48 6.31
N LYS A 193 30.39 2.57 5.30
CA LYS A 193 31.50 2.41 4.35
C LYS A 193 31.24 3.05 3.00
N THR A 194 29.98 3.20 2.63
CA THR A 194 29.59 3.56 1.26
C THR A 194 29.09 4.99 1.15
N VAL A 195 28.44 5.50 2.20
CA VAL A 195 27.86 6.85 2.22
C VAL A 195 28.84 7.83 2.84
N GLU A 196 28.95 9.01 2.25
CA GLU A 196 29.83 10.09 2.71
C GLU A 196 29.34 10.60 4.08
N LYS A 197 30.22 10.57 5.09
CA LYS A 197 29.87 10.83 6.49
C LYS A 197 29.37 12.26 6.77
N GLU A 198 29.76 13.21 5.93
CA GLU A 198 29.36 14.63 6.06
C GLU A 198 28.07 14.94 5.28
N SER A 199 27.48 13.94 4.61
CA SER A 199 26.25 14.10 3.83
C SER A 199 25.00 14.06 4.70
N LEU A 200 23.97 14.80 4.30
CA LEU A 200 22.65 14.74 4.93
C LEU A 200 22.02 13.32 4.82
N GLU A 201 22.31 12.61 3.74
CA GLU A 201 21.95 11.21 3.56
C GLU A 201 22.48 10.33 4.70
N TYR A 202 23.77 10.49 5.03
CA TYR A 202 24.39 9.71 6.10
C TYR A 202 23.74 9.96 7.46
N GLU A 203 23.51 11.24 7.77
CA GLU A 203 22.86 11.65 9.01
C GLU A 203 21.44 11.05 9.14
N ILE A 204 20.64 11.14 8.08
CA ILE A 204 19.30 10.58 8.04
C ILE A 204 19.33 9.06 8.26
N LEU A 205 20.21 8.33 7.58
CA LEU A 205 20.26 6.86 7.66
C LEU A 205 20.76 6.39 9.03
N ILE A 206 21.79 7.01 9.58
CA ILE A 206 22.35 6.62 10.88
C ILE A 206 21.41 6.92 12.03
N ASN A 207 20.72 8.07 12.01
CA ASN A 207 19.75 8.42 13.06
C ASN A 207 18.58 7.43 13.13
N GLN A 208 18.28 6.74 12.03
CA GLN A 208 17.25 5.69 11.96
C GLN A 208 17.79 4.28 12.25
N GLY A 209 19.08 4.12 12.56
CA GLY A 209 19.71 2.83 12.77
C GLY A 209 19.86 1.98 11.51
N ILE A 210 19.91 2.60 10.34
CA ILE A 210 20.03 1.88 9.06
C ILE A 210 21.50 1.58 8.78
N GLU A 211 21.85 0.31 8.80
CA GLU A 211 23.21 -0.17 8.49
C GLU A 211 23.33 -0.60 7.01
N SER A 212 22.27 -1.13 6.46
CA SER A 212 22.17 -1.61 5.08
C SER A 212 20.77 -1.37 4.51
N LEU A 213 20.63 -1.32 3.19
CA LEU A 213 19.33 -1.16 2.57
C LEU A 213 19.32 -1.63 1.11
N VAL A 214 18.12 -1.84 0.59
CA VAL A 214 17.83 -2.10 -0.81
C VAL A 214 16.71 -1.18 -1.27
N ALA A 215 16.84 -0.57 -2.45
CA ALA A 215 15.83 0.36 -2.97
C ALA A 215 15.68 0.28 -4.50
N ALA A 216 14.44 0.50 -4.98
CA ALA A 216 14.11 0.59 -6.39
C ALA A 216 13.15 1.75 -6.66
N PRO A 217 13.27 2.47 -7.81
CA PRO A 217 12.44 3.62 -8.11
C PRO A 217 11.03 3.23 -8.52
N LEU A 218 10.07 4.06 -8.16
CA LEU A 218 8.74 4.12 -8.73
C LEU A 218 8.80 5.06 -9.94
N VAL A 219 8.54 4.52 -11.13
CA VAL A 219 8.67 5.29 -12.38
C VAL A 219 7.32 5.41 -13.06
N GLU A 220 6.89 6.63 -13.32
CA GLU A 220 5.69 6.97 -14.09
C GLU A 220 6.08 7.89 -15.25
N ASN A 221 5.62 7.58 -16.48
CA ASN A 221 5.92 8.39 -17.68
C ASN A 221 7.42 8.73 -17.87
N ASN A 222 8.30 7.79 -17.53
CA ASN A 222 9.76 7.96 -17.60
C ASN A 222 10.36 8.93 -16.55
N GLU A 223 9.58 9.34 -15.57
CA GLU A 223 9.98 10.17 -14.44
C GLU A 223 9.96 9.35 -13.14
N ILE A 224 10.92 9.56 -12.26
CA ILE A 224 10.96 8.92 -10.95
C ILE A 224 10.03 9.71 -10.03
N VAL A 225 8.88 9.11 -9.67
CA VAL A 225 7.84 9.72 -8.82
C VAL A 225 7.95 9.30 -7.35
N GLY A 226 8.89 8.40 -7.04
CA GLY A 226 9.09 7.87 -5.71
C GLY A 226 10.06 6.70 -5.72
N PHE A 227 10.11 5.98 -4.62
CA PHE A 227 10.86 4.73 -4.51
C PHE A 227 10.30 3.83 -3.41
N ILE A 228 10.57 2.54 -3.54
CA ILE A 228 10.30 1.52 -2.52
C ILE A 228 11.63 1.00 -2.00
N GLY A 229 11.72 0.76 -0.70
CA GLY A 229 12.93 0.26 -0.08
C GLY A 229 12.68 -0.69 1.08
N VAL A 230 13.76 -1.37 1.48
CA VAL A 230 13.81 -2.23 2.67
C VAL A 230 15.09 -1.96 3.43
N ASP A 231 14.96 -1.70 4.72
CA ASP A 231 16.08 -1.45 5.63
C ASP A 231 16.53 -2.73 6.32
N ASN A 232 17.85 -2.79 6.56
CA ASN A 232 18.54 -3.86 7.26
C ASN A 232 18.17 -5.27 6.76
N PRO A 233 18.15 -5.49 5.41
CA PRO A 233 17.87 -6.81 4.85
C PRO A 233 18.94 -7.81 5.25
N SER A 234 18.53 -8.96 5.81
CA SER A 234 19.44 -10.08 6.17
C SER A 234 19.43 -11.20 5.13
N ALA A 235 18.58 -11.12 4.10
CA ALA A 235 18.51 -12.07 3.01
C ALA A 235 18.28 -11.36 1.66
N ASN A 236 18.68 -12.01 0.55
CA ASN A 236 18.37 -11.63 -0.83
C ASN A 236 18.79 -10.21 -1.26
N MET A 237 19.61 -9.51 -0.48
CA MET A 237 19.99 -8.10 -0.70
C MET A 237 20.53 -7.83 -2.12
N ASN A 238 21.27 -8.78 -2.69
CA ASN A 238 21.90 -8.62 -4.01
C ASN A 238 20.94 -8.82 -5.20
N ASP A 239 19.69 -9.23 -4.94
CA ASP A 239 18.66 -9.41 -5.97
C ASP A 239 17.60 -8.32 -5.88
N LEU A 240 17.65 -7.36 -6.79
CA LEU A 240 16.67 -6.27 -6.95
C LEU A 240 15.50 -6.65 -7.85
N THR A 241 15.49 -7.84 -8.43
CA THR A 241 14.52 -8.20 -9.48
C THR A 241 13.09 -8.18 -8.96
N LEU A 242 12.85 -8.75 -7.77
CA LEU A 242 11.53 -8.71 -7.14
C LEU A 242 11.07 -7.27 -6.92
N LEU A 243 11.93 -6.45 -6.30
CA LEU A 243 11.58 -5.07 -5.96
C LEU A 243 11.25 -4.26 -7.22
N LYS A 244 12.08 -4.37 -8.27
CA LYS A 244 11.83 -3.73 -9.57
C LYS A 244 10.55 -4.21 -10.24
N SER A 245 10.20 -5.50 -10.11
CA SER A 245 8.95 -6.01 -10.68
C SER A 245 7.73 -5.48 -9.94
N VAL A 246 7.80 -5.40 -8.63
CA VAL A 246 6.71 -4.90 -7.78
C VAL A 246 6.44 -3.41 -8.02
N THR A 247 7.48 -2.59 -8.28
CA THR A 247 7.30 -1.14 -8.49
C THR A 247 6.34 -0.82 -9.61
N PHE A 248 6.33 -1.61 -10.68
CA PHE A 248 5.38 -1.43 -11.78
C PHE A 248 3.92 -1.55 -11.33
N PHE A 249 3.60 -2.58 -10.55
CA PHE A 249 2.24 -2.81 -10.05
C PHE A 249 1.83 -1.78 -9.00
N VAL A 250 2.75 -1.37 -8.14
CA VAL A 250 2.52 -0.33 -7.12
C VAL A 250 2.17 1.00 -7.78
N VAL A 251 2.95 1.44 -8.78
CA VAL A 251 2.69 2.69 -9.52
C VAL A 251 1.33 2.65 -10.21
N ASP A 252 1.01 1.54 -10.89
CA ASP A 252 -0.26 1.40 -11.60
C ASP A 252 -1.47 1.44 -10.64
N ASP A 253 -1.38 0.76 -9.49
CA ASP A 253 -2.43 0.75 -8.48
C ASP A 253 -2.63 2.13 -7.84
N ILE A 254 -1.56 2.79 -7.41
CA ILE A 254 -1.61 4.15 -6.84
C ILE A 254 -2.23 5.12 -7.87
N ARG A 255 -1.76 5.08 -9.11
CA ARG A 255 -2.29 5.92 -10.20
C ARG A 255 -3.77 5.69 -10.44
N LYS A 256 -4.18 4.44 -10.56
CA LYS A 256 -5.58 4.06 -10.77
C LYS A 256 -6.48 4.61 -9.67
N ARG A 257 -6.09 4.47 -8.42
CA ARG A 257 -6.87 4.97 -7.27
C ARG A 257 -6.91 6.50 -7.21
N LYS A 258 -5.77 7.17 -7.45
CA LYS A 258 -5.73 8.65 -7.57
C LYS A 258 -6.67 9.16 -8.68
N LEU A 259 -6.71 8.48 -9.83
CA LEU A 259 -7.62 8.82 -10.92
C LEU A 259 -9.09 8.57 -10.54
N MET A 260 -9.42 7.48 -9.88
CA MET A 260 -10.78 7.20 -9.41
C MET A 260 -11.26 8.25 -8.42
N THR A 261 -10.44 8.59 -7.41
CA THR A 261 -10.77 9.66 -6.46
C THR A 261 -10.98 11.01 -7.16
N ARG A 262 -10.14 11.34 -8.16
CA ARG A 262 -10.30 12.58 -8.93
C ARG A 262 -11.56 12.60 -9.79
N LEU A 263 -11.94 11.47 -10.39
CA LEU A 263 -13.20 11.32 -11.11
C LEU A 263 -14.41 11.49 -10.18
N GLU A 264 -14.35 10.91 -8.98
CA GLU A 264 -15.37 11.10 -7.95
C GLU A 264 -15.48 12.56 -7.52
N GLU A 265 -14.35 13.24 -7.29
CA GLU A 265 -14.32 14.67 -6.94
C GLU A 265 -14.87 15.58 -8.04
N MET A 266 -14.55 15.29 -9.30
CA MET A 266 -15.14 16.00 -10.44
C MET A 266 -16.66 15.78 -10.56
N SER A 267 -17.17 14.69 -10.00
CA SER A 267 -18.59 14.34 -9.94
C SER A 267 -19.33 14.95 -8.73
N PHE A 268 -18.73 15.84 -7.94
CA PHE A 268 -19.33 16.38 -6.71
C PHE A 268 -20.13 17.65 -6.89
N THR A 269 -20.22 18.20 -8.08
CA THR A 269 -20.93 19.46 -8.37
C THR A 269 -22.21 19.19 -9.15
N ASP A 270 -23.30 19.85 -8.80
CA ASP A 270 -24.51 19.90 -9.60
C ASP A 270 -24.33 20.89 -10.77
N ILE A 271 -24.42 20.37 -12.01
CA ILE A 271 -24.08 21.12 -13.21
C ILE A 271 -25.03 22.34 -13.42
N LEU A 272 -26.27 22.24 -12.98
CA LEU A 272 -27.24 23.31 -13.13
C LEU A 272 -27.02 24.47 -12.19
N THR A 273 -26.83 24.17 -10.91
CA THR A 273 -26.82 25.15 -9.82
C THR A 273 -25.41 25.54 -9.34
N GLY A 274 -24.39 24.74 -9.67
CA GLY A 274 -23.03 24.92 -9.14
C GLY A 274 -22.87 24.54 -7.68
N LEU A 275 -23.91 24.08 -7.01
CA LEU A 275 -23.86 23.55 -5.64
C LEU A 275 -23.19 22.18 -5.59
N ASN A 276 -22.87 21.73 -4.37
CA ASN A 276 -22.53 20.33 -4.17
C ASN A 276 -23.73 19.43 -4.52
N ASN A 277 -23.47 18.30 -5.17
CA ASN A 277 -24.52 17.35 -5.52
C ASN A 277 -24.73 16.28 -4.43
N ARG A 278 -25.62 15.32 -4.71
CA ARG A 278 -25.96 14.23 -3.81
C ARG A 278 -24.74 13.35 -3.43
N ASN A 279 -23.80 13.13 -4.35
CA ASN A 279 -22.60 12.31 -4.06
C ASN A 279 -21.71 13.02 -3.01
N LYS A 280 -21.52 14.34 -3.17
CA LYS A 280 -20.77 15.13 -2.17
C LYS A 280 -21.49 15.18 -0.83
N TYR A 281 -22.83 15.25 -0.83
CA TYR A 281 -23.64 15.19 0.38
C TYR A 281 -23.37 13.90 1.18
N ILE A 282 -23.44 12.74 0.54
CA ILE A 282 -23.19 11.43 1.18
C ILE A 282 -21.77 11.40 1.78
N LYS A 283 -20.76 11.78 0.99
CA LYS A 283 -19.37 11.82 1.47
C LYS A 283 -19.17 12.80 2.65
N THR A 284 -19.88 13.92 2.64
CA THR A 284 -19.83 14.89 3.74
C THR A 284 -20.46 14.34 5.02
N LEU A 285 -21.51 13.53 4.90
CA LEU A 285 -22.11 12.84 6.07
C LEU A 285 -21.12 11.85 6.69
N GLU A 286 -20.45 11.03 5.90
CA GLU A 286 -19.39 10.10 6.36
C GLU A 286 -18.25 10.87 7.06
N GLU A 287 -17.83 12.01 6.52
CA GLU A 287 -16.83 12.89 7.15
C GLU A 287 -17.31 13.42 8.52
N ILE A 288 -18.58 13.83 8.61
CA ILE A 288 -19.18 14.34 9.85
C ILE A 288 -19.25 13.23 10.91
N GLU A 289 -19.65 12.02 10.55
CA GLU A 289 -19.65 10.86 11.46
C GLU A 289 -18.24 10.59 12.02
N ARG A 290 -17.22 10.60 11.16
CA ARG A 290 -15.85 10.36 11.57
C ARG A 290 -15.27 11.47 12.44
N THR A 291 -15.59 12.74 12.15
CA THR A 291 -15.00 13.91 12.83
C THR A 291 -15.79 14.36 14.07
N SER A 292 -17.04 13.91 14.20
CA SER A 292 -17.96 14.22 15.32
C SER A 292 -17.90 15.70 15.73
N PRO A 293 -18.43 16.63 14.92
CA PRO A 293 -18.36 18.05 15.21
C PRO A 293 -19.08 18.37 16.52
N LYS A 294 -18.60 19.38 17.26
CA LYS A 294 -19.17 19.79 18.55
C LYS A 294 -20.61 20.29 18.46
N ALA A 295 -21.00 20.78 17.29
CA ALA A 295 -22.37 21.24 17.00
C ALA A 295 -22.66 21.09 15.52
N LEU A 296 -23.88 20.75 15.14
CA LEU A 296 -24.34 20.60 13.77
C LEU A 296 -25.72 21.25 13.60
N GLY A 297 -25.82 22.17 12.64
CA GLY A 297 -27.10 22.69 12.13
C GLY A 297 -27.44 22.07 10.80
N ILE A 298 -28.63 21.58 10.63
CA ILE A 298 -29.14 20.99 9.38
C ILE A 298 -30.35 21.77 8.92
N VAL A 299 -30.37 22.15 7.64
CA VAL A 299 -31.55 22.77 7.00
C VAL A 299 -31.91 21.93 5.78
N TYR A 300 -33.13 21.45 5.77
CA TYR A 300 -33.73 20.76 4.64
C TYR A 300 -34.69 21.71 3.93
N VAL A 301 -34.56 21.91 2.63
CA VAL A 301 -35.31 22.89 1.85
C VAL A 301 -35.87 22.22 0.61
N ASP A 302 -37.13 22.50 0.30
CA ASP A 302 -37.81 22.03 -0.92
C ASP A 302 -38.46 23.24 -1.62
N LEU A 303 -38.17 23.36 -2.92
CA LEU A 303 -38.75 24.43 -3.78
C LEU A 303 -40.17 24.06 -4.16
N ASN A 304 -41.13 24.78 -3.62
CA ASN A 304 -42.55 24.52 -3.83
C ASN A 304 -42.98 24.82 -5.26
N GLY A 305 -43.74 23.90 -5.87
CA GLY A 305 -44.41 24.12 -7.14
C GLY A 305 -43.52 24.13 -8.39
N LEU A 306 -42.28 23.62 -8.31
CA LEU A 306 -41.35 23.56 -9.45
C LEU A 306 -41.97 22.86 -10.67
N LYS A 307 -42.76 21.81 -10.50
CA LYS A 307 -43.46 21.13 -11.56
C LYS A 307 -44.46 22.05 -12.26
N ILE A 308 -45.25 22.81 -11.51
CA ILE A 308 -46.23 23.77 -12.05
C ILE A 308 -45.51 24.89 -12.82
N MET A 309 -44.37 25.38 -12.28
CA MET A 309 -43.54 26.38 -12.94
C MET A 309 -43.01 25.84 -14.29
N ASN A 310 -42.52 24.63 -14.31
CA ASN A 310 -42.05 23.96 -15.52
C ASN A 310 -43.19 23.77 -16.57
N ASP A 311 -44.37 23.33 -16.11
CA ASP A 311 -45.51 23.05 -16.99
C ASP A 311 -46.09 24.34 -17.54
N THR A 312 -46.04 25.48 -16.82
CA THR A 312 -46.66 26.75 -17.24
C THR A 312 -45.69 27.69 -17.95
N GLN A 313 -44.41 27.72 -17.54
CA GLN A 313 -43.40 28.68 -18.04
C GLN A 313 -42.20 28.02 -18.71
N GLY A 314 -42.19 26.68 -18.76
CA GLY A 314 -41.13 25.88 -19.37
C GLY A 314 -39.93 25.58 -18.44
N HIS A 315 -39.16 24.55 -18.78
CA HIS A 315 -38.03 24.09 -18.00
C HIS A 315 -36.96 25.15 -17.78
N THR A 316 -36.73 26.05 -18.74
CA THR A 316 -35.75 27.14 -18.60
C THR A 316 -36.09 28.08 -17.45
N TYR A 317 -37.38 28.30 -17.18
CA TYR A 317 -37.80 29.10 -16.03
C TYR A 317 -37.59 28.37 -14.72
N GLY A 318 -37.93 27.09 -14.62
CA GLY A 318 -37.64 26.28 -13.45
C GLY A 318 -36.15 26.19 -13.14
N ASP A 319 -35.30 26.06 -14.16
CA ASP A 319 -33.83 26.10 -14.00
C ASP A 319 -33.36 27.44 -13.45
N LYS A 320 -33.96 28.57 -13.90
CA LYS A 320 -33.67 29.89 -13.35
C LYS A 320 -34.01 29.97 -11.83
N MET A 321 -35.15 29.42 -11.45
CA MET A 321 -35.60 29.41 -10.05
C MET A 321 -34.72 28.54 -9.18
N LEU A 322 -34.26 27.37 -9.67
CA LEU A 322 -33.30 26.51 -8.99
C LEU A 322 -31.97 27.22 -8.78
N LYS A 323 -31.46 27.96 -9.75
CA LYS A 323 -30.25 28.79 -9.60
C LYS A 323 -30.45 29.92 -8.59
N HIS A 324 -31.66 30.56 -8.64
CA HIS A 324 -31.96 31.65 -7.72
C HIS A 324 -31.95 31.21 -6.24
N ILE A 325 -32.68 30.15 -5.92
CA ILE A 325 -32.66 29.61 -4.53
C ILE A 325 -31.26 29.15 -4.10
N SER A 326 -30.49 28.56 -5.02
CA SER A 326 -29.13 28.11 -4.75
C SER A 326 -28.23 29.25 -4.31
N GLN A 327 -28.32 30.41 -4.99
CA GLN A 327 -27.54 31.60 -4.63
C GLN A 327 -27.95 32.15 -3.26
N ILE A 328 -29.24 32.21 -2.97
CA ILE A 328 -29.74 32.66 -1.68
C ILE A 328 -29.23 31.79 -0.53
N LEU A 329 -29.26 30.47 -0.71
CA LEU A 329 -28.75 29.52 0.29
C LEU A 329 -27.25 29.71 0.55
N LEU A 330 -26.44 29.88 -0.49
CA LEU A 330 -25.01 30.14 -0.36
C LEU A 330 -24.71 31.44 0.37
N ASP A 331 -25.43 32.51 0.02
CA ASP A 331 -25.20 33.85 0.57
C ASP A 331 -25.54 33.93 2.06
N ILE A 332 -26.60 33.22 2.49
CA ILE A 332 -27.09 33.26 3.87
C ILE A 332 -26.27 32.33 4.76
N PHE A 333 -26.12 31.09 4.37
CA PHE A 333 -25.54 30.08 5.27
C PHE A 333 -24.01 30.06 5.22
N LYS A 334 -23.38 30.41 4.10
CA LYS A 334 -21.90 30.38 3.93
C LYS A 334 -21.28 29.09 4.44
N SER A 335 -21.93 27.98 4.15
CA SER A 335 -21.67 26.62 4.65
C SER A 335 -21.81 25.61 3.51
N ASP A 336 -21.74 24.33 3.83
CA ASP A 336 -21.90 23.27 2.84
C ASP A 336 -23.37 23.19 2.38
N VAL A 337 -23.65 23.63 1.15
CA VAL A 337 -24.97 23.59 0.50
C VAL A 337 -24.98 22.52 -0.56
N PHE A 338 -26.02 21.69 -0.56
CA PHE A 338 -26.16 20.54 -1.45
C PHE A 338 -27.51 20.59 -2.16
N ARG A 339 -27.52 20.20 -3.45
CA ARG A 339 -28.74 19.83 -4.16
C ARG A 339 -28.79 18.31 -4.23
N ILE A 340 -29.73 17.70 -3.53
CA ILE A 340 -29.84 16.25 -3.36
C ILE A 340 -30.92 15.59 -4.20
N GLY A 341 -31.84 16.38 -4.73
CA GLY A 341 -32.96 15.98 -5.60
C GLY A 341 -33.30 17.04 -6.64
N GLY A 342 -34.40 16.87 -7.34
CA GLY A 342 -34.86 17.81 -8.35
C GLY A 342 -35.10 19.22 -7.79
N ASP A 343 -35.87 19.33 -6.72
CA ASP A 343 -36.29 20.54 -5.99
C ASP A 343 -35.82 20.58 -4.54
N GLU A 344 -34.97 19.59 -4.11
CA GLU A 344 -34.54 19.40 -2.73
C GLU A 344 -33.10 19.86 -2.51
N PHE A 345 -32.92 20.65 -1.44
CA PHE A 345 -31.61 21.15 -0.99
C PHE A 345 -31.38 20.84 0.48
N VAL A 346 -30.12 20.64 0.84
CA VAL A 346 -29.69 20.47 2.22
C VAL A 346 -28.54 21.41 2.53
N VAL A 347 -28.55 22.01 3.70
CA VAL A 347 -27.44 22.80 4.23
C VAL A 347 -26.92 22.13 5.49
N LEU A 348 -25.60 21.91 5.59
CA LEU A 348 -24.91 21.36 6.75
C LEU A 348 -23.97 22.42 7.34
N CYS A 349 -24.28 22.89 8.54
CA CYS A 349 -23.52 23.93 9.24
C CYS A 349 -22.73 23.29 10.39
N ARG A 350 -21.47 22.94 10.12
CA ARG A 350 -20.58 22.32 11.14
C ARG A 350 -20.06 23.37 12.12
N ASN A 351 -20.03 23.00 13.41
CA ASN A 351 -19.49 23.82 14.51
C ASN A 351 -20.14 25.25 14.64
N ILE A 352 -21.35 25.43 14.13
CA ILE A 352 -22.08 26.69 14.20
C ILE A 352 -22.71 26.87 15.62
N LYS A 353 -22.63 28.09 16.17
CA LYS A 353 -23.34 28.43 17.42
C LYS A 353 -24.84 28.49 17.15
N LYS A 354 -25.65 28.10 18.15
CA LYS A 354 -27.09 28.06 18.06
C LYS A 354 -27.69 29.38 17.60
N ASP A 355 -27.34 30.48 18.29
CA ASP A 355 -27.88 31.81 18.00
C ASP A 355 -27.58 32.25 16.55
N LYS A 356 -26.39 31.92 16.03
CA LYS A 356 -26.02 32.22 14.65
C LYS A 356 -26.82 31.38 13.65
N PHE A 357 -27.03 30.11 13.96
CA PHE A 357 -27.84 29.23 13.12
C PHE A 357 -29.28 29.69 13.05
N GLU A 358 -29.92 29.95 14.22
CA GLU A 358 -31.28 30.43 14.30
C GLU A 358 -31.46 31.79 13.60
N SER A 359 -30.48 32.70 13.77
CA SER A 359 -30.49 34.00 13.05
C SER A 359 -30.42 33.79 11.52
N SER A 360 -29.64 32.83 11.04
CA SER A 360 -29.61 32.51 9.61
C SER A 360 -30.95 31.98 9.10
N ILE A 361 -31.62 31.12 9.89
CA ILE A 361 -32.95 30.60 9.53
C ILE A 361 -33.99 31.73 9.48
N VAL A 362 -34.00 32.61 10.47
CA VAL A 362 -34.92 33.76 10.50
C VAL A 362 -34.69 34.68 9.29
N ASN A 363 -33.42 34.97 8.98
CA ASN A 363 -33.07 35.77 7.80
C ASN A 363 -33.49 35.09 6.49
N PHE A 364 -33.27 33.78 6.36
CA PHE A 364 -33.68 33.01 5.19
C PHE A 364 -35.22 33.06 5.01
N ARG A 365 -35.99 32.81 6.07
CA ARG A 365 -37.45 32.90 6.01
C ARG A 365 -37.92 34.29 5.60
N LYS A 366 -37.32 35.35 6.16
CA LYS A 366 -37.68 36.74 5.79
C LYS A 366 -37.40 37.03 4.31
N ILE A 367 -36.31 36.56 3.76
CA ILE A 367 -36.03 36.74 2.32
C ILE A 367 -37.04 35.98 1.48
N MET A 368 -37.39 34.75 1.86
CA MET A 368 -38.37 33.93 1.16
C MET A 368 -39.82 34.56 1.21
N GLU A 369 -40.16 35.20 2.31
CA GLU A 369 -41.46 35.94 2.41
C GLU A 369 -41.52 37.17 1.52
N LEU A 370 -40.40 37.80 1.24
CA LEU A 370 -40.30 38.98 0.37
C LEU A 370 -40.13 38.60 -1.08
N ASP A 371 -39.68 37.40 -1.36
CA ASP A 371 -39.52 36.90 -2.72
C ASP A 371 -40.88 36.53 -3.33
N LYS A 372 -41.16 37.09 -4.47
CA LYS A 372 -42.42 36.84 -5.19
C LYS A 372 -42.34 35.78 -6.25
N GLU A 373 -41.13 35.35 -6.58
CA GLU A 373 -40.87 34.38 -7.68
C GLU A 373 -40.79 32.95 -7.17
N ILE A 374 -40.33 32.77 -5.94
CA ILE A 374 -40.13 31.43 -5.37
C ILE A 374 -40.78 31.30 -3.98
N SER A 375 -41.20 30.10 -3.67
CA SER A 375 -41.70 29.69 -2.36
C SER A 375 -40.98 28.39 -1.96
N VAL A 376 -40.63 28.26 -0.73
CA VAL A 376 -39.93 27.06 -0.19
C VAL A 376 -40.60 26.51 1.05
N SER A 377 -40.45 25.24 1.28
CA SER A 377 -40.76 24.56 2.54
C SER A 377 -39.45 24.21 3.25
N ILE A 378 -39.37 24.48 4.57
CA ILE A 378 -38.11 24.43 5.32
C ILE A 378 -38.27 23.57 6.57
N GLY A 379 -37.34 22.67 6.81
CA GLY A 379 -37.14 22.01 8.07
C GLY A 379 -35.73 22.29 8.59
N SER A 380 -35.60 22.69 9.84
CA SER A 380 -34.30 23.01 10.43
C SER A 380 -34.11 22.39 11.80
N VAL A 381 -32.92 21.91 12.10
CA VAL A 381 -32.55 21.30 13.36
C VAL A 381 -31.13 21.74 13.71
N TRP A 382 -30.93 22.05 15.00
CA TRP A 382 -29.62 22.31 15.55
C TRP A 382 -29.39 21.43 16.77
N ASN A 383 -28.21 20.77 16.83
CA ASN A 383 -27.85 19.92 17.95
C ASN A 383 -26.39 20.09 18.37
N THR A 384 -26.05 19.64 19.57
CA THR A 384 -24.72 19.64 20.16
C THR A 384 -24.54 18.39 21.03
N GLY A 385 -23.28 17.95 21.25
CA GLY A 385 -22.97 16.73 21.98
C GLY A 385 -22.92 15.51 21.06
N GLU A 386 -23.45 14.38 21.51
CA GLU A 386 -23.53 13.17 20.67
C GLU A 386 -24.56 13.36 19.56
N ILE A 387 -24.07 13.37 18.32
CA ILE A 387 -24.87 13.72 17.14
C ILE A 387 -25.15 12.42 16.37
N LEU A 388 -26.39 11.95 16.46
CA LEU A 388 -26.91 10.89 15.58
C LEU A 388 -27.40 11.53 14.29
N ILE A 389 -26.53 11.55 13.28
CA ILE A 389 -26.74 12.34 12.04
C ILE A 389 -28.00 11.92 11.32
N ASP A 390 -28.24 10.63 11.15
CA ASP A 390 -29.40 10.10 10.42
C ASP A 390 -30.73 10.51 11.08
N GLU A 391 -30.78 10.50 12.40
CA GLU A 391 -31.99 10.93 13.15
C GLU A 391 -32.24 12.43 12.98
N GLN A 392 -31.19 13.24 12.94
CA GLN A 392 -31.33 14.69 12.78
C GLN A 392 -31.74 15.06 11.35
N ILE A 393 -31.18 14.38 10.33
CA ILE A 393 -31.57 14.55 8.93
C ILE A 393 -33.04 14.17 8.76
N ALA A 394 -33.44 12.99 9.24
CA ALA A 394 -34.82 12.53 9.18
C ALA A 394 -35.78 13.48 9.92
N TYR A 395 -35.33 14.09 11.01
CA TYR A 395 -36.16 15.06 11.74
C TYR A 395 -36.27 16.39 11.00
N ALA A 396 -35.20 16.91 10.40
CA ALA A 396 -35.22 18.10 9.55
C ALA A 396 -36.13 17.89 8.29
N GLU A 397 -36.00 16.77 7.64
CA GLU A 397 -36.83 16.37 6.50
C GLU A 397 -38.33 16.30 6.88
N LYS A 398 -38.62 15.68 8.03
CA LYS A 398 -40.01 15.62 8.59
C LYS A 398 -40.60 17.02 8.83
N LEU A 399 -39.82 17.95 9.37
CA LEU A 399 -40.27 19.33 9.59
C LEU A 399 -40.56 20.04 8.26
N MET A 400 -39.69 19.90 7.27
CA MET A 400 -39.90 20.42 5.91
C MET A 400 -41.17 19.84 5.28
N TYR A 401 -41.39 18.53 5.41
CA TYR A 401 -42.57 17.88 4.84
C TYR A 401 -43.88 18.35 5.51
N ILE A 402 -43.88 18.66 6.81
CA ILE A 402 -45.04 19.26 7.49
C ILE A 402 -45.36 20.64 6.87
N GLU A 403 -44.36 21.50 6.69
CA GLU A 403 -44.52 22.82 6.10
C GLU A 403 -45.00 22.72 4.62
N LYS A 404 -44.48 21.75 3.87
CA LYS A 404 -44.89 21.45 2.47
C LYS A 404 -46.38 21.06 2.40
N LYS A 405 -46.89 20.27 3.35
CA LYS A 405 -48.30 19.92 3.44
C LYS A 405 -49.19 21.13 3.73
N GLU A 406 -48.75 22.03 4.60
CA GLU A 406 -49.48 23.26 4.91
C GLU A 406 -49.51 24.20 3.70
N TYR A 407 -48.41 24.32 2.96
CA TYR A 407 -48.37 25.05 1.70
C TYR A 407 -49.40 24.53 0.72
N HIS A 408 -49.44 23.23 0.42
CA HIS A 408 -50.41 22.62 -0.48
C HIS A 408 -51.89 22.84 -0.04
N LYS A 409 -52.18 22.82 1.26
CA LYS A 409 -53.53 23.13 1.78
C LYS A 409 -53.91 24.57 1.53
N ARG A 410 -52.98 25.55 1.73
CA ARG A 410 -53.23 26.98 1.46
C ARG A 410 -53.49 27.25 -0.01
N VAL A 411 -52.68 26.71 -0.91
CA VAL A 411 -52.83 26.84 -2.34
C VAL A 411 -54.17 26.25 -2.83
N LYS A 412 -54.56 25.10 -2.31
CA LYS A 412 -55.84 24.47 -2.62
C LYS A 412 -57.05 25.28 -2.17
N ASN A 413 -56.97 25.94 -0.98
CA ASN A 413 -58.02 26.78 -0.47
C ASN A 413 -58.14 28.18 -1.17
N GLN A 414 -57.10 28.60 -1.91
CA GLN A 414 -57.11 29.85 -2.70
C GLN A 414 -57.66 29.65 -4.12
N LEU A 415 -57.79 28.40 -4.58
CA LEU A 415 -58.33 28.03 -5.90
C LEU A 415 -59.82 27.70 -5.86
N PHE A 416 -60.43 27.71 -4.67
CA PHE A 416 -61.89 27.62 -4.42
C PHE A 416 -62.37 28.89 -3.76
#